data_c29e93003e16c19c6722af9c29c763a3
#
_entry.id   c29e93003e16c19c6722af9c29c763a3
#
_cell.length_a   1.000
_cell.length_b   1.000
_cell.length_c   1.000
_cell.angle_alpha   90.00
_cell.angle_beta   90.00
_cell.angle_gamma   90.00
#
_symmetry.space_group_name_H-M   'P 1'
#
loop_
_entity.id
_entity.type
_entity.pdbx_description
1 polymer ?
#
loop_
_entity_poly.entity_id
_entity_poly.type
_entity_poly.pdbx_seq_one_letter_code
_entity_poly.pdbx_strand_id
1 'polypeptide(L)'
;MRILKESIIVAFAFVGVVVGAGFATGQEIFQFFTSHGAYSISGIIVTGLLITLGGMVVMHTGHHLKSRNHSDSINYFLYPSIARGFDIILTMFMLSLAIIMTAGGASTIHQSFNLPYWLSALILVAFILATLFLKFDRLIAVLGGVTPFLIAIVIMIAVYYFTTSHLDFTAANNDAQIHKQKSLSPGWWFDAINYASLQIAAAFSFLSVMGSKVKYRDSTLYGGLIGGLIITFLLMMINLGLISQFDKIKHVDLPTLKLATQMSPSIGIIMSVIMILVIYNTVVGLMYAFASRFSVPFSRRYFIIIITMAVITYISTFICFISLIGKVFPIMGLFGFILLIPVLYKGLIKRITGKSHID
;
A
#
# COMPACT_ATOMS: atom_id res chain seq x y z
N MET A 1 -18.38 -1.98 24.99
CA MET A 1 -17.03 -1.48 25.27
C MET A 1 -15.91 -2.39 24.73
N ARG A 2 -15.92 -3.71 24.99
CA ARG A 2 -14.87 -4.65 24.49
C ARG A 2 -14.84 -4.77 22.96
N ILE A 3 -15.98 -4.90 22.29
CA ILE A 3 -16.07 -4.95 20.82
C ILE A 3 -15.51 -3.67 20.18
N LEU A 4 -15.87 -2.49 20.70
CA LEU A 4 -15.38 -1.21 20.17
C LEU A 4 -13.84 -1.08 20.29
N LYS A 5 -13.26 -1.47 21.43
CA LYS A 5 -11.81 -1.46 21.62
C LYS A 5 -11.10 -2.38 20.61
N GLU A 6 -11.62 -3.59 20.43
CA GLU A 6 -11.07 -4.53 19.45
C GLU A 6 -11.24 -4.02 18.01
N SER A 7 -12.41 -3.44 17.68
CA SER A 7 -12.66 -2.83 16.36
C SER A 7 -11.66 -1.71 16.03
N ILE A 8 -11.32 -0.88 17.01
CA ILE A 8 -10.32 0.19 16.82
C ILE A 8 -8.93 -0.42 16.54
N ILE A 9 -8.53 -1.45 17.28
CA ILE A 9 -7.25 -2.15 17.04
C ILE A 9 -7.22 -2.74 15.64
N VAL A 10 -8.30 -3.41 15.22
CA VAL A 10 -8.45 -3.98 13.89
C VAL A 10 -8.40 -2.89 12.80
N ALA A 11 -9.08 -1.76 13.02
CA ALA A 11 -9.05 -0.62 12.10
C ALA A 11 -7.64 -0.07 11.91
N PHE A 12 -6.90 0.19 12.99
CA PHE A 12 -5.52 0.69 12.89
C PHE A 12 -4.57 -0.32 12.26
N ALA A 13 -4.75 -1.62 12.51
CA ALA A 13 -3.96 -2.65 11.86
C ALA A 13 -4.27 -2.71 10.35
N PHE A 14 -5.53 -2.54 9.94
CA PHE A 14 -5.91 -2.45 8.54
C PHE A 14 -5.31 -1.21 7.88
N VAL A 15 -5.45 -0.04 8.51
CA VAL A 15 -4.81 1.21 8.04
C VAL A 15 -3.30 1.00 7.89
N GLY A 16 -2.65 0.42 8.90
CA GLY A 16 -1.19 0.23 8.90
C GLY A 16 -0.67 -0.68 7.79
N VAL A 17 -1.46 -1.64 7.30
CA VAL A 17 -1.05 -2.50 6.19
C VAL A 17 -1.29 -1.87 4.82
N VAL A 18 -2.31 -1.02 4.69
CA VAL A 18 -2.64 -0.32 3.44
C VAL A 18 -1.82 0.96 3.30
N VAL A 19 -1.71 1.73 4.39
CA VAL A 19 -0.92 2.98 4.42
C VAL A 19 0.56 2.63 4.60
N GLY A 20 1.16 2.13 3.54
CA GLY A 20 2.57 1.74 3.50
C GLY A 20 3.47 2.78 2.85
N ALA A 21 4.63 2.32 2.42
CA ALA A 21 5.68 3.14 1.82
C ALA A 21 5.23 3.89 0.56
N GLY A 22 4.44 3.27 -0.31
CA GLY A 22 3.93 3.91 -1.53
C GLY A 22 2.98 5.07 -1.23
N PHE A 23 2.15 4.91 -0.21
CA PHE A 23 1.29 5.96 0.31
C PHE A 23 2.10 7.15 0.87
N ALA A 24 3.21 6.85 1.56
CA ALA A 24 4.10 7.86 2.14
C ALA A 24 4.74 8.76 1.07
N THR A 25 5.12 8.20 -0.09
CA THR A 25 5.73 8.97 -1.18
C THR A 25 4.75 9.91 -1.88
N GLY A 26 3.46 9.62 -1.83
CA GLY A 26 2.41 10.33 -2.57
C GLY A 26 2.36 10.02 -4.06
N GLN A 27 3.34 9.30 -4.60
CA GLN A 27 3.43 9.03 -6.04
C GLN A 27 2.32 8.11 -6.54
N GLU A 28 1.92 7.13 -5.72
CA GLU A 28 0.76 6.29 -6.03
C GLU A 28 -0.53 7.12 -6.14
N ILE A 29 -0.73 8.03 -5.18
CA ILE A 29 -1.92 8.86 -5.12
C ILE A 29 -1.92 9.86 -6.29
N PHE A 30 -0.76 10.43 -6.59
CA PHE A 30 -0.60 11.29 -7.76
C PHE A 30 -1.01 10.56 -9.03
N GLN A 31 -0.50 9.35 -9.24
CA GLN A 31 -0.70 8.61 -10.47
C GLN A 31 -2.13 8.08 -10.64
N PHE A 32 -2.72 7.49 -9.61
CA PHE A 32 -4.04 6.86 -9.70
C PHE A 32 -5.20 7.85 -9.53
N PHE A 33 -4.95 9.00 -8.90
CA PHE A 33 -6.02 9.96 -8.59
C PHE A 33 -5.69 11.38 -9.03
N THR A 34 -4.65 12.01 -8.48
CA THR A 34 -4.37 13.45 -8.67
C THR A 34 -4.22 13.83 -10.14
N SER A 35 -3.61 12.96 -10.96
CA SER A 35 -3.46 13.13 -12.41
C SER A 35 -4.79 13.21 -13.18
N HIS A 36 -5.90 12.80 -12.55
CA HIS A 36 -7.25 12.91 -13.14
C HIS A 36 -7.97 14.21 -12.78
N GLY A 37 -7.31 15.15 -12.13
CA GLY A 37 -7.86 16.45 -11.78
C GLY A 37 -9.08 16.33 -10.87
N ALA A 38 -10.18 16.99 -11.22
CA ALA A 38 -11.40 17.00 -10.42
C ALA A 38 -12.02 15.61 -10.24
N TYR A 39 -11.85 14.70 -11.19
CA TYR A 39 -12.33 13.32 -11.08
C TYR A 39 -11.60 12.48 -10.04
N SER A 40 -10.46 12.96 -9.52
CA SER A 40 -9.73 12.30 -8.44
C SER A 40 -10.58 12.09 -7.19
N ILE A 41 -11.46 13.06 -6.86
CA ILE A 41 -12.37 12.97 -5.73
C ILE A 41 -13.33 11.78 -5.89
N SER A 42 -13.97 11.68 -7.05
CA SER A 42 -14.87 10.56 -7.37
C SER A 42 -14.12 9.22 -7.36
N GLY A 43 -12.89 9.21 -7.90
CA GLY A 43 -12.02 8.04 -7.88
C GLY A 43 -11.70 7.56 -6.47
N ILE A 44 -11.34 8.47 -5.57
CA ILE A 44 -11.05 8.14 -4.17
C ILE A 44 -12.28 7.61 -3.44
N ILE A 45 -13.46 8.17 -3.69
CA ILE A 45 -14.71 7.66 -3.09
C ILE A 45 -14.99 6.23 -3.56
N VAL A 46 -14.89 5.95 -4.85
CA VAL A 46 -15.08 4.60 -5.40
C VAL A 46 -14.04 3.63 -4.81
N THR A 47 -12.77 4.01 -4.81
CA THR A 47 -11.69 3.21 -4.20
C THR A 47 -11.95 2.94 -2.72
N GLY A 48 -12.32 3.96 -1.98
CA GLY A 48 -12.59 3.87 -0.54
C GLY A 48 -13.75 2.90 -0.23
N LEU A 49 -14.82 2.95 -1.01
CA LEU A 49 -15.92 1.99 -0.91
C LEU A 49 -15.44 0.56 -1.16
N LEU A 50 -14.68 0.34 -2.24
CA LEU A 50 -14.19 -0.99 -2.61
C LEU A 50 -13.19 -1.55 -1.58
N ILE A 51 -12.26 -0.74 -1.08
CA ILE A 51 -11.31 -1.13 -0.04
C ILE A 51 -12.05 -1.45 1.26
N THR A 52 -13.02 -0.62 1.65
CA THR A 52 -13.81 -0.85 2.86
C THR A 52 -14.57 -2.17 2.78
N LEU A 53 -15.33 -2.37 1.71
CA LEU A 53 -16.12 -3.59 1.50
C LEU A 53 -15.21 -4.82 1.38
N GLY A 54 -14.16 -4.74 0.56
CA GLY A 54 -13.19 -5.82 0.38
C GLY A 54 -12.49 -6.21 1.68
N GLY A 55 -12.02 -5.21 2.43
CA GLY A 55 -11.37 -5.43 3.73
C GLY A 55 -12.30 -6.08 4.75
N MET A 56 -13.54 -5.59 4.87
CA MET A 56 -14.57 -6.19 5.73
C MET A 56 -14.81 -7.65 5.39
N VAL A 57 -14.99 -7.96 4.10
CA VAL A 57 -15.27 -9.33 3.64
C VAL A 57 -14.09 -10.25 3.90
N VAL A 58 -12.87 -9.83 3.59
CA VAL A 58 -11.65 -10.64 3.78
C VAL A 58 -11.44 -10.96 5.27
N MET A 59 -11.51 -9.96 6.14
CA MET A 59 -11.36 -10.16 7.59
C MET A 59 -12.47 -11.01 8.17
N HIS A 60 -13.70 -10.79 7.74
CA HIS A 60 -14.84 -11.58 8.20
C HIS A 60 -14.72 -13.06 7.77
N THR A 61 -14.29 -13.31 6.53
CA THR A 61 -14.03 -14.66 6.04
C THR A 61 -12.89 -15.32 6.81
N GLY A 62 -11.79 -14.58 7.06
CA GLY A 62 -10.69 -15.05 7.89
C GLY A 62 -11.13 -15.46 9.29
N HIS A 63 -12.03 -14.69 9.92
CA HIS A 63 -12.63 -15.01 11.21
C HIS A 63 -13.48 -16.29 11.16
N HIS A 64 -14.30 -16.44 10.12
CA HIS A 64 -15.20 -17.59 9.95
C HIS A 64 -14.42 -18.88 9.71
N LEU A 65 -13.41 -18.84 8.84
CA LEU A 65 -12.60 -19.99 8.49
C LEU A 65 -11.53 -20.31 9.55
N LYS A 66 -11.32 -19.43 10.53
CA LYS A 66 -10.19 -19.50 11.47
C LYS A 66 -8.86 -19.73 10.74
N SER A 67 -8.67 -18.99 9.63
CA SER A 67 -7.58 -19.17 8.69
C SER A 67 -6.23 -19.10 9.39
N ARG A 68 -5.47 -20.18 9.36
CA ARG A 68 -4.10 -20.22 9.87
C ARG A 68 -3.12 -19.59 8.88
N ASN A 69 -3.42 -19.77 7.59
CA ASN A 69 -2.66 -19.27 6.47
C ASN A 69 -3.58 -18.52 5.49
N HIS A 70 -3.01 -17.65 4.68
CA HIS A 70 -3.75 -16.93 3.62
C HIS A 70 -4.33 -17.88 2.56
N SER A 71 -3.70 -19.05 2.34
CA SER A 71 -4.16 -20.05 1.37
C SER A 71 -5.56 -20.57 1.68
N ASP A 72 -5.94 -20.69 2.96
CA ASP A 72 -7.28 -21.15 3.34
C ASP A 72 -8.35 -20.17 2.82
N SER A 73 -8.10 -18.87 2.98
CA SER A 73 -9.02 -17.84 2.47
C SER A 73 -8.97 -17.67 0.96
N ILE A 74 -7.80 -17.85 0.33
CA ILE A 74 -7.70 -17.83 -1.14
C ILE A 74 -8.53 -18.96 -1.74
N ASN A 75 -8.39 -20.18 -1.22
CA ASN A 75 -9.16 -21.36 -1.69
C ASN A 75 -10.67 -21.20 -1.45
N TYR A 76 -11.08 -20.42 -0.45
CA TYR A 76 -12.49 -20.10 -0.26
C TYR A 76 -13.02 -19.18 -1.37
N PHE A 77 -12.26 -18.17 -1.80
CA PHE A 77 -12.71 -17.23 -2.82
C PHE A 77 -12.52 -17.75 -4.24
N LEU A 78 -11.44 -18.46 -4.50
CA LEU A 78 -11.04 -18.94 -5.83
C LEU A 78 -11.11 -20.47 -5.92
N TYR A 79 -11.32 -20.97 -7.12
CA TYR A 79 -11.15 -22.41 -7.39
C TYR A 79 -9.68 -22.83 -7.17
N PRO A 80 -9.41 -24.06 -6.71
CA PRO A 80 -8.05 -24.52 -6.36
C PRO A 80 -7.01 -24.33 -7.46
N SER A 81 -7.40 -24.48 -8.73
CA SER A 81 -6.48 -24.26 -9.86
C SER A 81 -6.09 -22.79 -10.04
N ILE A 82 -7.08 -21.89 -9.91
CA ILE A 82 -6.86 -20.44 -9.99
C ILE A 82 -6.12 -19.95 -8.74
N ALA A 83 -6.46 -20.49 -7.58
CA ALA A 83 -5.83 -20.15 -6.30
C ALA A 83 -4.32 -20.41 -6.31
N ARG A 84 -3.87 -21.54 -6.88
CA ARG A 84 -2.43 -21.84 -7.04
C ARG A 84 -1.70 -20.85 -7.96
N GLY A 85 -2.31 -20.53 -9.10
CA GLY A 85 -1.77 -19.53 -10.02
C GLY A 85 -1.70 -18.14 -9.37
N PHE A 86 -2.75 -17.76 -8.64
CA PHE A 86 -2.82 -16.48 -7.94
C PHE A 86 -1.79 -16.38 -6.79
N ASP A 87 -1.50 -17.46 -6.10
CA ASP A 87 -0.46 -17.49 -5.06
C ASP A 87 0.95 -17.23 -5.63
N ILE A 88 1.23 -17.71 -6.85
CA ILE A 88 2.46 -17.37 -7.57
C ILE A 88 2.48 -15.88 -7.92
N ILE A 89 1.36 -15.34 -8.42
CA ILE A 89 1.23 -13.90 -8.72
C ILE A 89 1.47 -13.06 -7.46
N LEU A 90 0.87 -13.41 -6.33
CA LEU A 90 1.11 -12.72 -5.05
C LEU A 90 2.58 -12.76 -4.64
N THR A 91 3.26 -13.88 -4.91
CA THR A 91 4.71 -13.98 -4.65
C THR A 91 5.52 -13.02 -5.51
N MET A 92 5.18 -12.92 -6.81
CA MET A 92 5.81 -11.94 -7.70
C MET A 92 5.49 -10.50 -7.28
N PHE A 93 4.29 -10.23 -6.76
CA PHE A 93 3.93 -8.94 -6.19
C PHE A 93 4.85 -8.52 -5.05
N MET A 94 5.14 -9.43 -4.13
CA MET A 94 6.06 -9.15 -3.01
C MET A 94 7.43 -8.71 -3.51
N LEU A 95 7.97 -9.39 -4.51
CA LEU A 95 9.26 -9.02 -5.11
C LEU A 95 9.17 -7.67 -5.84
N SER A 96 8.15 -7.47 -6.66
CA SER A 96 7.94 -6.22 -7.39
C SER A 96 7.78 -5.02 -6.46
N LEU A 97 6.97 -5.18 -5.39
CA LEU A 97 6.82 -4.15 -4.36
C LEU A 97 8.14 -3.86 -3.64
N ALA A 98 8.91 -4.90 -3.30
CA ALA A 98 10.22 -4.72 -2.66
C ALA A 98 11.18 -3.90 -3.56
N ILE A 99 11.19 -4.15 -4.87
CA ILE A 99 11.97 -3.40 -5.86
C ILE A 99 11.53 -1.94 -5.89
N ILE A 100 10.24 -1.68 -6.06
CA ILE A 100 9.69 -0.32 -6.18
C ILE A 100 9.94 0.47 -4.91
N MET A 101 9.67 -0.14 -3.74
CA MET A 101 9.86 0.52 -2.46
C MET A 101 11.34 0.81 -2.19
N THR A 102 12.25 -0.09 -2.57
CA THR A 102 13.70 0.16 -2.45
C THR A 102 14.14 1.34 -3.32
N ALA A 103 13.62 1.46 -4.55
CA ALA A 103 13.88 2.61 -5.40
C ALA A 103 13.33 3.92 -4.81
N GLY A 104 12.12 3.91 -4.26
CA GLY A 104 11.53 5.05 -3.54
C GLY A 104 12.35 5.47 -2.31
N GLY A 105 12.85 4.50 -1.54
CA GLY A 105 13.71 4.76 -0.40
C GLY A 105 15.08 5.33 -0.79
N ALA A 106 15.68 4.82 -1.86
CA ALA A 106 16.91 5.37 -2.42
C ALA A 106 16.70 6.81 -2.90
N SER A 107 15.59 7.11 -3.60
CA SER A 107 15.20 8.47 -4.00
C SER A 107 15.02 9.38 -2.78
N THR A 108 14.41 8.88 -1.71
CA THR A 108 14.21 9.65 -0.47
C THR A 108 15.55 10.04 0.17
N ILE A 109 16.47 9.08 0.31
CA ILE A 109 17.81 9.33 0.87
C ILE A 109 18.60 10.30 -0.04
N HIS A 110 18.56 10.07 -1.34
CA HIS A 110 19.22 10.93 -2.34
C HIS A 110 18.76 12.38 -2.24
N GLN A 111 17.44 12.61 -2.28
CA GLN A 111 16.87 13.97 -2.27
C GLN A 111 17.02 14.68 -0.92
N SER A 112 16.98 13.92 0.19
CA SER A 112 17.00 14.53 1.54
C SER A 112 18.41 14.83 2.04
N PHE A 113 19.37 14.00 1.70
CA PHE A 113 20.75 14.08 2.21
C PHE A 113 21.79 14.42 1.13
N ASN A 114 21.32 14.68 -0.10
CA ASN A 114 22.16 15.02 -1.25
C ASN A 114 23.30 14.01 -1.53
N LEU A 115 23.07 12.73 -1.17
CA LEU A 115 24.00 11.64 -1.42
C LEU A 115 23.85 11.13 -2.87
N PRO A 116 24.92 10.62 -3.52
CA PRO A 116 24.77 9.97 -4.81
C PRO A 116 23.73 8.84 -4.77
N TYR A 117 22.91 8.71 -5.81
CA TYR A 117 21.80 7.75 -5.85
C TYR A 117 22.24 6.30 -5.59
N TRP A 118 23.37 5.88 -6.22
CA TRP A 118 23.91 4.54 -6.02
C TRP A 118 24.30 4.25 -4.56
N LEU A 119 24.83 5.26 -3.87
CA LEU A 119 25.22 5.15 -2.46
C LEU A 119 23.97 5.11 -1.56
N SER A 120 22.96 5.92 -1.87
CA SER A 120 21.67 5.92 -1.17
C SER A 120 20.98 4.54 -1.24
N ALA A 121 20.97 3.94 -2.43
CA ALA A 121 20.45 2.60 -2.64
C ALA A 121 21.26 1.54 -1.88
N LEU A 122 22.60 1.63 -1.92
CA LEU A 122 23.50 0.70 -1.23
C LEU A 122 23.29 0.75 0.29
N ILE A 123 23.24 1.95 0.87
CA ILE A 123 22.99 2.15 2.30
C ILE A 123 21.67 1.48 2.70
N LEU A 124 20.58 1.76 1.98
CA LEU A 124 19.28 1.21 2.29
C LEU A 124 19.26 -0.33 2.22
N VAL A 125 19.81 -0.89 1.14
CA VAL A 125 19.86 -2.35 0.94
C VAL A 125 20.77 -3.02 1.98
N ALA A 126 21.88 -2.40 2.35
CA ALA A 126 22.76 -2.91 3.40
C ALA A 126 22.06 -2.96 4.76
N PHE A 127 21.30 -1.92 5.13
CA PHE A 127 20.48 -1.91 6.35
C PHE A 127 19.40 -2.97 6.33
N ILE A 128 18.69 -3.14 5.21
CA ILE A 128 17.67 -4.18 5.02
C ILE A 128 18.30 -5.57 5.20
N LEU A 129 19.45 -5.82 4.55
CA LEU A 129 20.18 -7.08 4.69
C LEU A 129 20.62 -7.35 6.12
N ALA A 130 21.30 -6.39 6.75
CA ALA A 130 21.74 -6.53 8.13
C ALA A 130 20.59 -6.90 9.06
N THR A 131 19.43 -6.35 8.82
CA THR A 131 18.20 -6.61 9.56
C THR A 131 17.68 -8.03 9.34
N LEU A 132 17.65 -8.50 8.10
CA LEU A 132 17.17 -9.84 7.76
C LEU A 132 18.10 -10.96 8.26
N PHE A 133 19.33 -10.63 8.61
CA PHE A 133 20.25 -11.54 9.32
C PHE A 133 20.02 -11.59 10.85
N LEU A 134 19.31 -10.60 11.42
CA LEU A 134 18.98 -10.54 12.85
C LEU A 134 17.67 -11.30 13.16
N LYS A 135 17.49 -11.75 14.40
CA LYS A 135 16.24 -12.39 14.84
C LYS A 135 15.06 -11.41 14.74
N PHE A 136 14.04 -11.82 14.01
CA PHE A 136 12.92 -11.01 13.55
C PHE A 136 12.04 -10.42 14.67
N ASP A 137 11.94 -11.07 15.83
CA ASP A 137 10.99 -10.70 16.89
C ASP A 137 11.20 -9.28 17.47
N ARG A 138 12.43 -8.77 17.45
CA ARG A 138 12.75 -7.44 17.96
C ARG A 138 12.43 -6.30 16.98
N LEU A 139 12.38 -6.61 15.69
CA LEU A 139 12.18 -5.63 14.63
C LEU A 139 10.73 -5.22 14.44
N ILE A 140 9.81 -6.17 14.50
CA ILE A 140 8.36 -5.89 14.35
C ILE A 140 7.87 -4.90 15.39
N ALA A 141 8.40 -4.99 16.63
CA ALA A 141 8.00 -4.09 17.72
C ALA A 141 8.45 -2.63 17.48
N VAL A 142 9.63 -2.43 16.91
CA VAL A 142 10.19 -1.09 16.66
C VAL A 142 9.53 -0.44 15.44
N LEU A 143 9.28 -1.22 14.40
CA LEU A 143 8.85 -0.72 13.10
C LEU A 143 7.32 -0.45 13.02
N GLY A 144 6.51 -1.17 13.79
CA GLY A 144 5.06 -0.92 13.90
C GLY A 144 4.70 0.46 14.49
N GLY A 145 5.64 1.08 15.21
CA GLY A 145 5.45 2.40 15.81
C GLY A 145 5.56 3.58 14.83
N VAL A 146 6.06 3.38 13.61
CA VAL A 146 6.31 4.50 12.67
C VAL A 146 5.04 4.95 11.94
N THR A 147 4.12 4.05 11.67
CA THR A 147 2.88 4.36 10.92
C THR A 147 2.03 5.48 11.52
N PRO A 148 1.80 5.59 12.84
CA PRO A 148 1.05 6.71 13.43
C PRO A 148 1.72 8.07 13.17
N PHE A 149 3.06 8.13 13.19
CA PHE A 149 3.78 9.37 12.90
C PHE A 149 3.66 9.76 11.43
N LEU A 150 3.68 8.79 10.51
CA LEU A 150 3.40 9.04 9.09
C LEU A 150 2.01 9.63 8.91
N ILE A 151 0.99 9.04 9.52
CA ILE A 151 -0.39 9.51 9.43
C ILE A 151 -0.48 10.95 9.95
N ALA A 152 0.12 11.23 11.11
CA ALA A 152 0.09 12.55 11.73
C ALA A 152 0.76 13.62 10.84
N ILE A 153 1.95 13.35 10.28
CA ILE A 153 2.65 14.33 9.44
C ILE A 153 1.93 14.54 8.11
N VAL A 154 1.36 13.50 7.53
CA VAL A 154 0.58 13.59 6.28
C VAL A 154 -0.68 14.44 6.48
N ILE A 155 -1.42 14.23 7.58
CA ILE A 155 -2.57 15.08 7.91
C ILE A 155 -2.13 16.52 8.14
N MET A 156 -1.04 16.75 8.84
CA MET A 156 -0.52 18.10 9.09
C MET A 156 -0.18 18.83 7.78
N ILE A 157 0.50 18.16 6.85
CA ILE A 157 0.83 18.72 5.52
C ILE A 157 -0.45 19.03 4.75
N ALA A 158 -1.40 18.10 4.72
CA ALA A 158 -2.66 18.26 3.99
C ALA A 158 -3.49 19.43 4.56
N VAL A 159 -3.61 19.54 5.88
CA VAL A 159 -4.33 20.65 6.54
C VAL A 159 -3.64 21.98 6.24
N TYR A 160 -2.31 22.04 6.32
CA TYR A 160 -1.58 23.24 5.97
C TYR A 160 -1.89 23.74 4.56
N TYR A 161 -1.79 22.89 3.55
CA TYR A 161 -2.06 23.30 2.17
C TYR A 161 -3.55 23.58 1.93
N PHE A 162 -4.45 22.90 2.60
CA PHE A 162 -5.87 23.17 2.54
C PHE A 162 -6.22 24.56 3.08
N THR A 163 -5.50 25.03 4.11
CA THR A 163 -5.76 26.35 4.74
C THR A 163 -4.99 27.50 4.09
N THR A 164 -3.82 27.22 3.49
CA THR A 164 -2.93 28.26 2.94
C THR A 164 -2.95 28.41 1.42
N SER A 165 -3.48 27.41 0.71
CA SER A 165 -3.51 27.40 -0.75
C SER A 165 -4.95 27.31 -1.25
N HIS A 166 -5.23 27.95 -2.38
CA HIS A 166 -6.51 27.76 -3.08
C HIS A 166 -6.50 26.42 -3.81
N LEU A 167 -7.60 25.66 -3.67
CA LEU A 167 -7.82 24.45 -4.45
C LEU A 167 -8.18 24.88 -5.89
N ASP A 168 -7.22 24.73 -6.78
CA ASP A 168 -7.42 24.95 -8.21
C ASP A 168 -7.20 23.65 -8.97
N PHE A 169 -8.26 23.14 -9.56
CA PHE A 169 -8.23 21.93 -10.38
C PHE A 169 -7.85 22.21 -11.84
N THR A 170 -7.73 23.48 -12.24
CA THR A 170 -7.54 23.86 -13.64
C THR A 170 -6.26 23.27 -14.22
N ALA A 171 -5.15 23.41 -13.51
CA ALA A 171 -3.86 22.84 -13.93
C ALA A 171 -3.90 21.31 -14.05
N ALA A 172 -4.47 20.63 -13.06
CA ALA A 172 -4.62 19.19 -13.07
C ALA A 172 -5.60 18.71 -14.16
N ASN A 173 -6.69 19.42 -14.40
CA ASN A 173 -7.66 19.10 -15.46
C ASN A 173 -7.05 19.26 -16.85
N ASN A 174 -6.27 20.32 -17.09
CA ASN A 174 -5.58 20.54 -18.36
C ASN A 174 -4.54 19.44 -18.62
N ASP A 175 -3.75 19.10 -17.61
CA ASP A 175 -2.77 18.02 -17.71
C ASP A 175 -3.45 16.67 -17.98
N ALA A 176 -4.57 16.38 -17.30
CA ALA A 176 -5.36 15.16 -17.52
C ALA A 176 -5.88 15.05 -18.96
N GLN A 177 -6.28 16.15 -19.60
CA GLN A 177 -6.72 16.15 -21.00
C GLN A 177 -5.56 15.83 -21.95
N ILE A 178 -4.38 16.37 -21.71
CA ILE A 178 -3.17 16.15 -22.51
C ILE A 178 -2.70 14.69 -22.38
N HIS A 179 -2.66 14.17 -21.16
CA HIS A 179 -2.17 12.81 -20.88
C HIS A 179 -3.20 11.71 -21.21
N LYS A 180 -4.50 12.03 -21.25
CA LYS A 180 -5.55 11.07 -21.65
C LYS A 180 -5.31 10.49 -23.04
N GLN A 181 -4.66 11.23 -23.93
CA GLN A 181 -4.29 10.74 -25.25
C GLN A 181 -3.08 9.78 -25.23
N LYS A 182 -2.30 9.71 -24.14
CA LYS A 182 -1.10 8.88 -23.98
C LYS A 182 -1.24 7.78 -22.93
N SER A 183 -2.30 7.80 -22.12
CA SER A 183 -2.52 6.82 -21.07
C SER A 183 -3.13 5.54 -21.63
N LEU A 184 -2.62 4.38 -21.20
CA LEU A 184 -3.22 3.06 -21.44
C LEU A 184 -4.49 2.83 -20.59
N SER A 185 -4.79 3.72 -19.64
CA SER A 185 -5.95 3.62 -18.77
C SER A 185 -7.20 4.15 -19.46
N PRO A 186 -8.33 3.42 -19.40
CA PRO A 186 -9.63 3.87 -19.93
C PRO A 186 -10.17 5.13 -19.23
N GLY A 187 -9.66 5.49 -18.08
CA GLY A 187 -10.05 6.68 -17.34
C GLY A 187 -10.01 6.52 -15.81
N TRP A 188 -10.37 7.58 -15.10
CA TRP A 188 -10.30 7.68 -13.64
C TRP A 188 -11.03 6.54 -12.90
N TRP A 189 -12.17 6.08 -13.40
CA TRP A 189 -12.95 5.01 -12.81
C TRP A 189 -12.21 3.66 -12.84
N PHE A 190 -11.48 3.42 -13.93
CA PHE A 190 -10.69 2.20 -14.07
C PHE A 190 -9.49 2.23 -13.12
N ASP A 191 -8.79 3.36 -13.04
CA ASP A 191 -7.65 3.53 -12.13
C ASP A 191 -8.09 3.44 -10.66
N ALA A 192 -9.27 3.95 -10.33
CA ALA A 192 -9.86 3.83 -9.00
C ALA A 192 -10.12 2.36 -8.60
N ILE A 193 -10.72 1.57 -9.49
CA ILE A 193 -10.98 0.15 -9.25
C ILE A 193 -9.66 -0.64 -9.25
N ASN A 194 -8.74 -0.30 -10.14
CA ASN A 194 -7.42 -0.91 -10.24
C ASN A 194 -6.60 -0.70 -8.97
N TYR A 195 -6.59 0.51 -8.42
CA TYR A 195 -5.93 0.81 -7.16
C TYR A 195 -6.58 0.05 -5.98
N ALA A 196 -7.91 0.00 -5.92
CA ALA A 196 -8.60 -0.78 -4.89
C ALA A 196 -8.23 -2.27 -4.94
N SER A 197 -8.16 -2.84 -6.14
CA SER A 197 -7.80 -4.25 -6.34
C SER A 197 -6.35 -4.52 -5.96
N LEU A 198 -5.43 -3.62 -6.31
CA LEU A 198 -4.03 -3.66 -5.89
C LEU A 198 -3.90 -3.69 -4.36
N GLN A 199 -4.59 -2.78 -3.68
CA GLN A 199 -4.51 -2.65 -2.22
C GLN A 199 -5.12 -3.86 -1.50
N ILE A 200 -6.26 -4.36 -1.98
CA ILE A 200 -6.89 -5.57 -1.40
C ILE A 200 -6.00 -6.78 -1.64
N ALA A 201 -5.42 -6.96 -2.83
CA ALA A 201 -4.52 -8.08 -3.12
C ALA A 201 -3.26 -8.03 -2.23
N ALA A 202 -2.65 -6.86 -2.08
CA ALA A 202 -1.47 -6.65 -1.24
C ALA A 202 -1.75 -6.92 0.25
N ALA A 203 -2.91 -6.46 0.74
CA ALA A 203 -3.30 -6.60 2.14
C ALA A 203 -3.97 -7.95 2.47
N PHE A 204 -4.39 -8.73 1.46
CA PHE A 204 -5.24 -9.91 1.61
C PHE A 204 -4.74 -10.90 2.65
N SER A 205 -3.47 -11.29 2.53
CA SER A 205 -2.86 -12.28 3.41
C SER A 205 -2.88 -11.83 4.88
N PHE A 206 -2.55 -10.57 5.13
CA PHE A 206 -2.56 -9.99 6.46
C PHE A 206 -3.99 -9.88 7.02
N LEU A 207 -4.92 -9.35 6.23
CA LEU A 207 -6.31 -9.15 6.66
C LEU A 207 -7.01 -10.48 6.98
N SER A 208 -6.76 -11.51 6.18
CA SER A 208 -7.29 -12.85 6.42
C SER A 208 -6.81 -13.44 7.75
N VAL A 209 -5.49 -13.44 7.98
CA VAL A 209 -4.91 -13.96 9.21
C VAL A 209 -5.28 -13.09 10.42
N MET A 210 -5.31 -11.78 10.27
CA MET A 210 -5.76 -10.86 11.32
C MET A 210 -7.21 -11.16 11.71
N GLY A 211 -8.09 -11.30 10.73
CA GLY A 211 -9.50 -11.66 10.97
C GLY A 211 -9.66 -12.92 11.80
N SER A 212 -8.83 -13.94 11.56
CA SER A 212 -8.88 -15.20 12.31
C SER A 212 -8.53 -15.06 13.80
N LYS A 213 -7.71 -14.05 14.15
CA LYS A 213 -7.28 -13.78 15.52
C LYS A 213 -8.23 -12.89 16.31
N VAL A 214 -9.19 -12.25 15.64
CA VAL A 214 -10.19 -11.39 16.27
C VAL A 214 -11.17 -12.22 17.07
N LYS A 215 -11.46 -11.82 18.33
CA LYS A 215 -12.34 -12.55 19.24
C LYS A 215 -13.82 -12.42 18.86
N TYR A 216 -14.25 -11.19 18.56
CA TYR A 216 -15.65 -10.90 18.27
C TYR A 216 -15.86 -10.72 16.77
N ARG A 217 -16.80 -11.45 16.19
CA ARG A 217 -17.17 -11.37 14.78
C ARG A 217 -17.43 -9.95 14.30
N ASP A 218 -18.19 -9.20 15.10
CA ASP A 218 -18.59 -7.83 14.76
C ASP A 218 -17.39 -6.87 14.72
N SER A 219 -16.32 -7.18 15.46
CA SER A 219 -15.08 -6.38 15.42
C SER A 219 -14.39 -6.43 14.05
N THR A 220 -14.58 -7.49 13.26
CA THR A 220 -14.06 -7.55 11.88
C THR A 220 -14.81 -6.61 10.95
N LEU A 221 -16.12 -6.47 11.15
CA LEU A 221 -16.97 -5.60 10.33
C LEU A 221 -16.77 -4.13 10.70
N TYR A 222 -16.89 -3.78 11.98
CA TYR A 222 -16.69 -2.42 12.44
C TYR A 222 -15.24 -1.96 12.25
N GLY A 223 -14.27 -2.83 12.50
CA GLY A 223 -12.86 -2.53 12.26
C GLY A 223 -12.55 -2.30 10.79
N GLY A 224 -13.15 -3.11 9.89
CA GLY A 224 -13.05 -2.91 8.44
C GLY A 224 -13.70 -1.63 7.96
N LEU A 225 -14.87 -1.30 8.49
CA LEU A 225 -15.59 -0.06 8.18
C LEU A 225 -14.78 1.16 8.62
N ILE A 226 -14.38 1.21 9.89
CA ILE A 226 -13.62 2.33 10.46
C ILE A 226 -12.27 2.46 9.73
N GLY A 227 -11.54 1.36 9.53
CA GLY A 227 -10.25 1.36 8.84
C GLY A 227 -10.36 1.83 7.39
N GLY A 228 -11.37 1.35 6.66
CA GLY A 228 -11.63 1.78 5.28
C GLY A 228 -11.98 3.27 5.18
N LEU A 229 -12.79 3.79 6.12
CA LEU A 229 -13.10 5.22 6.19
C LEU A 229 -11.86 6.07 6.48
N ILE A 230 -11.00 5.62 7.39
CA ILE A 230 -9.73 6.31 7.69
C ILE A 230 -8.82 6.31 6.45
N ILE A 231 -8.70 5.17 5.74
CA ILE A 231 -7.89 5.08 4.51
C ILE A 231 -8.44 6.05 3.45
N THR A 232 -9.77 6.08 3.25
CA THR A 232 -10.42 6.99 2.30
C THR A 232 -10.16 8.45 2.65
N PHE A 233 -10.27 8.79 3.92
CA PHE A 233 -9.99 10.13 4.44
C PHE A 233 -8.53 10.53 4.19
N LEU A 234 -7.58 9.65 4.47
CA LEU A 234 -6.15 9.91 4.25
C LEU A 234 -5.83 10.07 2.75
N LEU A 235 -6.40 9.22 1.87
CA LEU A 235 -6.28 9.37 0.42
C LEU A 235 -6.78 10.75 -0.03
N MET A 236 -7.95 11.16 0.48
CA MET A 236 -8.53 12.46 0.15
C MET A 236 -7.64 13.60 0.61
N MET A 237 -7.13 13.55 1.85
CA MET A 237 -6.26 14.58 2.40
C MET A 237 -4.98 14.77 1.58
N ILE A 238 -4.30 13.66 1.25
CA ILE A 238 -3.08 13.74 0.42
C ILE A 238 -3.43 14.29 -0.97
N ASN A 239 -4.48 13.76 -1.61
CA ASN A 239 -4.88 14.20 -2.96
C ASN A 239 -5.16 15.70 -3.01
N LEU A 240 -5.89 16.25 -2.04
CA LEU A 240 -6.16 17.68 -1.99
C LEU A 240 -4.89 18.51 -1.78
N GLY A 241 -3.97 18.05 -0.94
CA GLY A 241 -2.66 18.66 -0.79
C GLY A 241 -1.85 18.64 -2.09
N LEU A 242 -1.88 17.53 -2.83
CA LEU A 242 -1.19 17.41 -4.12
C LEU A 242 -1.82 18.32 -5.19
N ILE A 243 -3.15 18.36 -5.29
CA ILE A 243 -3.84 19.22 -6.25
C ILE A 243 -3.51 20.68 -6.01
N SER A 244 -3.45 21.15 -4.76
CA SER A 244 -3.15 22.54 -4.43
C SER A 244 -1.78 23.03 -4.91
N GLN A 245 -0.86 22.11 -5.21
CA GLN A 245 0.50 22.40 -5.67
C GLN A 245 0.87 21.62 -6.94
N PHE A 246 -0.13 21.28 -7.77
CA PHE A 246 -0.01 20.37 -8.90
C PHE A 246 1.19 20.66 -9.81
N ASP A 247 1.33 21.91 -10.28
CA ASP A 247 2.41 22.31 -11.20
C ASP A 247 3.81 22.13 -10.62
N LYS A 248 3.95 22.21 -9.30
CA LYS A 248 5.25 22.07 -8.63
C LYS A 248 5.65 20.61 -8.37
N ILE A 249 4.68 19.69 -8.45
CA ILE A 249 4.89 18.28 -8.06
C ILE A 249 4.77 17.29 -9.22
N LYS A 250 4.20 17.67 -10.35
CA LYS A 250 3.88 16.77 -11.48
C LYS A 250 5.08 16.01 -12.08
N HIS A 251 6.30 16.46 -11.83
CA HIS A 251 7.54 15.85 -12.33
C HIS A 251 8.48 15.40 -11.22
N VAL A 252 7.96 15.28 -9.98
CA VAL A 252 8.78 14.95 -8.82
C VAL A 252 8.53 13.49 -8.40
N ASP A 253 9.60 12.76 -8.09
CA ASP A 253 9.52 11.35 -7.64
C ASP A 253 8.75 11.18 -6.32
N LEU A 254 8.86 12.16 -5.42
CA LEU A 254 8.33 12.11 -4.06
C LEU A 254 7.46 13.34 -3.78
N PRO A 255 6.21 13.38 -4.30
CA PRO A 255 5.33 14.53 -4.18
C PRO A 255 5.09 14.98 -2.74
N THR A 256 4.81 14.07 -1.80
CA THR A 256 4.57 14.42 -0.39
C THR A 256 5.81 14.98 0.30
N LEU A 257 7.00 14.47 -0.04
CA LEU A 257 8.25 15.02 0.49
C LEU A 257 8.49 16.44 -0.04
N LYS A 258 8.18 16.69 -1.31
CA LYS A 258 8.27 18.04 -1.89
C LYS A 258 7.35 19.01 -1.18
N LEU A 259 6.10 18.62 -0.91
CA LEU A 259 5.16 19.42 -0.11
C LEU A 259 5.70 19.71 1.29
N ALA A 260 6.20 18.70 1.99
CA ALA A 260 6.78 18.84 3.32
C ALA A 260 7.97 19.82 3.34
N THR A 261 8.86 19.72 2.37
CA THR A 261 10.05 20.58 2.25
C THR A 261 9.67 22.04 1.89
N GLN A 262 8.64 22.23 1.09
CA GLN A 262 8.13 23.57 0.76
C GLN A 262 7.44 24.24 1.95
N MET A 263 6.80 23.46 2.82
CA MET A 263 6.19 23.97 4.04
C MET A 263 7.26 24.44 5.03
N SER A 264 8.28 23.62 5.28
CA SER A 264 9.45 23.96 6.10
C SER A 264 10.58 22.95 5.85
N PRO A 265 11.86 23.38 5.78
CA PRO A 265 12.99 22.48 5.69
C PRO A 265 13.01 21.44 6.84
N SER A 266 12.67 21.85 8.05
CA SER A 266 12.63 20.96 9.23
C SER A 266 11.55 19.88 9.08
N ILE A 267 10.36 20.22 8.56
CA ILE A 267 9.28 19.28 8.31
C ILE A 267 9.68 18.33 7.18
N GLY A 268 10.37 18.82 6.15
CA GLY A 268 10.94 18.00 5.09
C GLY A 268 11.90 16.93 5.63
N ILE A 269 12.79 17.28 6.54
CA ILE A 269 13.72 16.32 7.18
C ILE A 269 12.96 15.28 8.01
N ILE A 270 11.99 15.71 8.83
CA ILE A 270 11.17 14.80 9.64
C ILE A 270 10.40 13.83 8.73
N MET A 271 9.78 14.35 7.67
CA MET A 271 9.06 13.53 6.68
C MET A 271 10.00 12.53 6.01
N SER A 272 11.22 12.93 5.64
CA SER A 272 12.23 12.05 5.04
C SER A 272 12.58 10.88 5.95
N VAL A 273 12.85 11.16 7.22
CA VAL A 273 13.20 10.13 8.20
C VAL A 273 12.03 9.14 8.38
N ILE A 274 10.80 9.66 8.54
CA ILE A 274 9.61 8.82 8.66
C ILE A 274 9.42 7.96 7.40
N MET A 275 9.56 8.54 6.20
CA MET A 275 9.43 7.82 4.93
C MET A 275 10.47 6.70 4.82
N ILE A 276 11.74 6.98 5.12
CA ILE A 276 12.82 5.99 5.07
C ILE A 276 12.50 4.82 6.02
N LEU A 277 12.04 5.11 7.23
CA LEU A 277 11.69 4.08 8.21
C LEU A 277 10.48 3.24 7.76
N VAL A 278 9.44 3.86 7.19
CA VAL A 278 8.26 3.14 6.66
C VAL A 278 8.64 2.26 5.47
N ILE A 279 9.41 2.81 4.53
CA ILE A 279 9.90 2.09 3.35
C ILE A 279 10.77 0.91 3.78
N TYR A 280 11.73 1.16 4.64
CA TYR A 280 12.61 0.13 5.19
C TYR A 280 11.82 -1.02 5.84
N ASN A 281 10.85 -0.68 6.70
CA ASN A 281 9.97 -1.67 7.33
C ASN A 281 9.22 -2.52 6.30
N THR A 282 8.62 -1.85 5.32
CA THR A 282 7.85 -2.51 4.27
C THR A 282 8.74 -3.48 3.46
N VAL A 283 9.93 -3.05 3.05
CA VAL A 283 10.85 -3.89 2.26
C VAL A 283 11.36 -5.08 3.07
N VAL A 284 11.74 -4.88 4.34
CA VAL A 284 12.13 -5.97 5.23
C VAL A 284 11.02 -7.01 5.36
N GLY A 285 9.78 -6.56 5.57
CA GLY A 285 8.61 -7.45 5.66
C GLY A 285 8.36 -8.23 4.36
N LEU A 286 8.42 -7.55 3.21
CA LEU A 286 8.21 -8.17 1.89
C LEU A 286 9.30 -9.20 1.57
N MET A 287 10.57 -8.88 1.80
CA MET A 287 11.69 -9.78 1.54
C MET A 287 11.67 -10.99 2.47
N TYR A 288 11.33 -10.79 3.75
CA TYR A 288 11.14 -11.89 4.70
C TYR A 288 9.99 -12.80 4.27
N ALA A 289 8.83 -12.23 3.94
CA ALA A 289 7.66 -12.99 3.52
C ALA A 289 7.93 -13.78 2.23
N PHE A 290 8.60 -13.17 1.26
CA PHE A 290 9.01 -13.84 0.02
C PHE A 290 9.96 -15.02 0.31
N ALA A 291 11.04 -14.80 1.05
CA ALA A 291 12.03 -15.84 1.34
C ALA A 291 11.44 -17.00 2.15
N SER A 292 10.52 -16.70 3.07
CA SER A 292 9.84 -17.69 3.92
C SER A 292 8.87 -18.60 3.14
N ARG A 293 8.46 -18.22 1.92
CA ARG A 293 7.66 -19.09 1.03
C ARG A 293 8.47 -20.22 0.42
N PHE A 294 9.77 -19.99 0.20
CA PHE A 294 10.64 -20.96 -0.49
C PHE A 294 11.57 -21.71 0.45
N SER A 295 11.71 -21.28 1.70
CA SER A 295 12.65 -21.85 2.65
C SER A 295 12.24 -21.62 4.11
N VAL A 296 12.71 -22.49 4.97
CA VAL A 296 12.56 -22.28 6.42
C VAL A 296 13.41 -21.07 6.82
N PRO A 297 12.84 -20.10 7.58
CA PRO A 297 13.58 -18.94 8.05
C PRO A 297 14.90 -19.32 8.74
N PHE A 298 15.95 -18.53 8.47
CA PHE A 298 17.32 -18.71 9.00
C PHE A 298 18.05 -19.97 8.51
N SER A 299 17.54 -20.71 7.52
CA SER A 299 18.25 -21.78 6.84
C SER A 299 19.29 -21.21 5.85
N ARG A 300 20.28 -22.02 5.44
CA ARG A 300 21.24 -21.63 4.40
C ARG A 300 20.56 -21.17 3.11
N ARG A 301 19.47 -21.85 2.73
CA ARG A 301 18.64 -21.52 1.57
C ARG A 301 17.95 -20.16 1.70
N TYR A 302 17.44 -19.86 2.88
CA TYR A 302 16.85 -18.57 3.20
C TYR A 302 17.82 -17.41 2.98
N PHE A 303 19.06 -17.52 3.48
CA PHE A 303 20.08 -16.49 3.31
C PHE A 303 20.48 -16.30 1.85
N ILE A 304 20.59 -17.39 1.07
CA ILE A 304 20.86 -17.29 -0.37
C ILE A 304 19.75 -16.50 -1.08
N ILE A 305 18.47 -16.80 -0.79
CA ILE A 305 17.33 -16.12 -1.40
C ILE A 305 17.35 -14.63 -1.04
N ILE A 306 17.58 -14.27 0.22
CA ILE A 306 17.63 -12.87 0.68
C ILE A 306 18.76 -12.11 0.00
N ILE A 307 19.94 -12.67 -0.08
CA ILE A 307 21.08 -12.03 -0.77
C ILE A 307 20.77 -11.84 -2.26
N THR A 308 20.21 -12.85 -2.91
CA THR A 308 19.80 -12.76 -4.30
C THR A 308 18.75 -11.67 -4.51
N MET A 309 17.72 -11.60 -3.64
CA MET A 309 16.72 -10.53 -3.68
C MET A 309 17.35 -9.15 -3.48
N ALA A 310 18.29 -9.02 -2.53
CA ALA A 310 18.96 -7.75 -2.26
C ALA A 310 19.77 -7.26 -3.48
N VAL A 311 20.45 -8.17 -4.18
CA VAL A 311 21.16 -7.85 -5.43
C VAL A 311 20.17 -7.43 -6.51
N ILE A 312 19.07 -8.17 -6.69
CA ILE A 312 18.04 -7.84 -7.67
C ILE A 312 17.41 -6.48 -7.35
N THR A 313 17.02 -6.25 -6.10
CA THR A 313 16.43 -4.96 -5.70
C THR A 313 17.41 -3.81 -5.89
N TYR A 314 18.70 -3.98 -5.53
CA TYR A 314 19.72 -2.97 -5.74
C TYR A 314 19.89 -2.61 -7.23
N ILE A 315 20.07 -3.61 -8.09
CA ILE A 315 20.21 -3.39 -9.54
C ILE A 315 18.96 -2.71 -10.11
N SER A 316 17.77 -3.14 -9.67
CA SER A 316 16.49 -2.61 -10.16
C SER A 316 16.22 -1.17 -9.69
N THR A 317 16.89 -0.67 -8.64
CA THR A 317 16.74 0.75 -8.22
C THR A 317 17.22 1.75 -9.26
N PHE A 318 18.10 1.34 -10.18
CA PHE A 318 18.57 2.20 -11.27
C PHE A 318 17.49 2.41 -12.37
N ILE A 319 16.38 1.70 -12.31
CA ILE A 319 15.19 2.00 -13.11
C ILE A 319 14.45 3.16 -12.44
N CYS A 320 14.03 4.16 -13.23
CA CYS A 320 13.33 5.33 -12.70
C CYS A 320 12.09 4.93 -11.87
N PHE A 321 12.00 5.44 -10.64
CA PHE A 321 10.95 5.13 -9.66
C PHE A 321 9.53 5.41 -10.20
N ILE A 322 9.33 6.57 -10.83
CA ILE A 322 8.05 6.93 -11.48
C ILE A 322 7.67 5.89 -12.53
N SER A 323 8.64 5.45 -13.35
CA SER A 323 8.38 4.46 -14.40
C SER A 323 8.00 3.08 -13.83
N LEU A 324 8.60 2.71 -12.69
CA LEU A 324 8.27 1.46 -11.99
C LEU A 324 6.83 1.51 -11.46
N ILE A 325 6.45 2.57 -10.76
CA ILE A 325 5.07 2.74 -10.28
C ILE A 325 4.11 2.78 -11.47
N GLY A 326 4.42 3.57 -12.51
CA GLY A 326 3.56 3.79 -13.64
C GLY A 326 3.26 2.57 -14.49
N LYS A 327 4.12 1.57 -14.48
CA LYS A 327 3.94 0.35 -15.28
C LYS A 327 3.57 -0.86 -14.43
N VAL A 328 4.25 -1.03 -13.29
CA VAL A 328 4.10 -2.25 -12.50
C VAL A 328 2.82 -2.23 -11.67
N PHE A 329 2.49 -1.11 -11.03
CA PHE A 329 1.29 -1.03 -10.18
C PHE A 329 -0.02 -1.23 -10.94
N PRO A 330 -0.25 -0.63 -12.12
CA PRO A 330 -1.43 -0.94 -12.91
C PRO A 330 -1.54 -2.42 -13.29
N ILE A 331 -0.42 -3.06 -13.64
CA ILE A 331 -0.40 -4.49 -13.96
C ILE A 331 -0.73 -5.32 -12.71
N MET A 332 -0.15 -5.00 -11.57
CA MET A 332 -0.45 -5.66 -10.29
C MET A 332 -1.93 -5.51 -9.92
N GLY A 333 -2.49 -4.32 -10.13
CA GLY A 333 -3.91 -4.08 -9.88
C GLY A 333 -4.82 -4.89 -10.81
N LEU A 334 -4.46 -5.05 -12.09
CA LEU A 334 -5.19 -5.92 -13.03
C LEU A 334 -5.26 -7.36 -12.51
N PHE A 335 -4.15 -7.91 -12.05
CA PHE A 335 -4.17 -9.22 -11.41
C PHE A 335 -4.97 -9.23 -10.11
N GLY A 336 -5.00 -8.11 -9.38
CA GLY A 336 -5.81 -7.95 -8.17
C GLY A 336 -7.32 -8.15 -8.42
N PHE A 337 -7.82 -7.86 -9.64
CA PHE A 337 -9.23 -8.13 -10.00
C PHE A 337 -9.62 -9.59 -9.85
N ILE A 338 -8.69 -10.52 -10.11
CA ILE A 338 -8.91 -11.97 -9.94
C ILE A 338 -9.38 -12.27 -8.51
N LEU A 339 -8.94 -11.49 -7.54
CA LEU A 339 -9.30 -11.64 -6.14
C LEU A 339 -10.44 -10.70 -5.73
N LEU A 340 -10.40 -9.43 -6.11
CA LEU A 340 -11.38 -8.43 -5.70
C LEU A 340 -12.81 -8.81 -6.13
N ILE A 341 -12.97 -9.27 -7.38
CA ILE A 341 -14.29 -9.63 -7.91
C ILE A 341 -14.93 -10.78 -7.10
N PRO A 342 -14.27 -11.93 -6.88
CA PRO A 342 -14.85 -13.00 -6.06
C PRO A 342 -15.04 -12.60 -4.59
N VAL A 343 -14.17 -11.76 -4.03
CA VAL A 343 -14.31 -11.24 -2.66
C VAL A 343 -15.60 -10.45 -2.54
N LEU A 344 -15.85 -9.48 -3.43
CA LEU A 344 -17.07 -8.69 -3.42
C LEU A 344 -18.31 -9.52 -3.75
N TYR A 345 -18.22 -10.39 -4.76
CA TYR A 345 -19.33 -11.26 -5.14
C TYR A 345 -19.79 -12.16 -3.99
N LYS A 346 -18.86 -12.94 -3.40
CA LYS A 346 -19.19 -13.84 -2.29
C LYS A 346 -19.57 -13.11 -1.01
N GLY A 347 -18.95 -11.96 -0.74
CA GLY A 347 -19.21 -11.17 0.46
C GLY A 347 -20.56 -10.45 0.44
N LEU A 348 -20.95 -9.87 -0.70
CA LEU A 348 -22.18 -9.09 -0.84
C LEU A 348 -23.36 -9.96 -1.20
N ILE A 349 -23.26 -10.82 -2.21
CA ILE A 349 -24.40 -11.58 -2.74
C ILE A 349 -24.84 -12.70 -1.80
N LYS A 350 -23.90 -13.44 -1.19
CA LYS A 350 -24.30 -14.47 -0.20
C LYS A 350 -25.01 -13.87 1.03
N ARG A 351 -24.71 -12.62 1.38
CA ARG A 351 -25.39 -11.93 2.49
C ARG A 351 -26.79 -11.46 2.12
N ILE A 352 -27.01 -11.06 0.86
CA ILE A 352 -28.30 -10.59 0.36
C ILE A 352 -29.25 -11.76 0.10
N THR A 353 -28.75 -12.89 -0.40
CA THR A 353 -29.58 -14.03 -0.79
C THR A 353 -29.94 -15.00 0.34
N GLY A 354 -29.37 -14.82 1.55
CA GLY A 354 -29.67 -15.67 2.71
C GLY A 354 -29.31 -17.16 2.54
N LYS A 355 -28.71 -17.56 1.41
CA LYS A 355 -28.32 -18.94 1.14
C LYS A 355 -26.97 -19.24 1.79
N SER A 356 -27.02 -19.68 3.03
CA SER A 356 -25.92 -20.41 3.66
C SER A 356 -25.89 -21.84 3.07
N HIS A 357 -25.30 -22.03 1.92
CA HIS A 357 -24.85 -23.37 1.53
C HIS A 357 -23.41 -23.52 2.03
N ILE A 358 -23.30 -24.01 3.23
CA ILE A 358 -22.18 -24.81 3.70
C ILE A 358 -22.65 -26.25 3.46
N ASP A 359 -22.26 -26.82 2.34
CA ASP A 359 -22.10 -28.23 2.07
C ASP A 359 -20.82 -28.38 1.24
#